data_8d0696ae59ba2a1ab3a9bfe8dbce1b75
#
_entry.id   8d0696ae59ba2a1ab3a9bfe8dbce1b75
#
_cell.length_a   1.000
_cell.length_b   1.000
_cell.length_c   1.000
_cell.angle_alpha   90.00
_cell.angle_beta   90.00
_cell.angle_gamma   90.00
#
_symmetry.space_group_name_H-M   'P 1'
#
loop_
_entity.id
_entity.type
_entity.pdbx_description
1 polymer ?
#
loop_
_entity_poly.entity_id
_entity_poly.type
_entity_poly.pdbx_seq_one_letter_code
_entity_poly.pdbx_strand_id
1 'polypeptide(L)'
;MKITFWLDFVCPHSYIGKARLEDAIQRAGIDRNDVEIEYKTLEYDKNAPKEYVDDAVKIVCKRYYYGPTGAKMAMKRISDWGKFEGLELNYLTARYTNSLDANRLLKLAQSKGDSNVTEKLVDGFFKAFFTDNLELSDRNVLIDVAEKAGLNKADIEKVLDSNEFEAEVRADEAEAESKE
;
A
#
# COMPACT_ATOMS: atom_id res chain seq x y z
N MET A 1 -16.11 -10.48 13.15
CA MET A 1 -14.77 -10.25 13.75
C MET A 1 -14.19 -8.98 13.17
N LYS A 2 -13.51 -8.13 13.97
CA LYS A 2 -12.82 -6.94 13.45
C LYS A 2 -11.32 -7.12 13.53
N ILE A 3 -10.61 -6.82 12.44
CA ILE A 3 -9.16 -6.88 12.32
C ILE A 3 -8.67 -5.50 11.90
N THR A 4 -7.73 -4.92 12.65
CA THR A 4 -7.07 -3.69 12.25
C THR A 4 -5.76 -4.03 11.54
N PHE A 5 -5.58 -3.52 10.33
CA PHE A 5 -4.44 -3.83 9.48
C PHE A 5 -3.73 -2.53 9.08
N TRP A 6 -2.53 -2.29 9.64
CA TRP A 6 -1.68 -1.17 9.22
C TRP A 6 -0.92 -1.52 7.95
N LEU A 7 -0.95 -0.61 7.00
CA LEU A 7 -0.27 -0.80 5.70
C LEU A 7 0.39 0.48 5.19
N ASP A 8 1.36 0.28 4.32
CA ASP A 8 1.73 1.24 3.30
C ASP A 8 1.81 0.54 1.94
N PHE A 9 1.38 1.21 0.90
CA PHE A 9 1.33 0.64 -0.46
C PHE A 9 2.72 0.39 -1.06
N VAL A 10 3.77 0.98 -0.51
CA VAL A 10 5.17 0.75 -0.91
C VAL A 10 5.88 -0.29 -0.02
N CYS A 11 5.19 -0.86 0.97
CA CYS A 11 5.73 -1.90 1.84
C CYS A 11 5.40 -3.31 1.32
N PRO A 12 6.38 -4.11 0.89
CA PRO A 12 6.11 -5.44 0.35
C PRO A 12 5.51 -6.40 1.39
N HIS A 13 5.84 -6.21 2.68
CA HIS A 13 5.27 -7.01 3.76
C HIS A 13 3.78 -6.72 3.96
N SER A 14 3.32 -5.50 3.69
CA SER A 14 1.89 -5.18 3.73
C SER A 14 1.14 -5.93 2.62
N TYR A 15 1.68 -5.97 1.41
CA TYR A 15 1.04 -6.70 0.31
C TYR A 15 0.97 -8.22 0.57
N ILE A 16 2.10 -8.82 0.97
CA ILE A 16 2.17 -10.24 1.32
C ILE A 16 1.30 -10.54 2.55
N GLY A 17 1.32 -9.67 3.55
CA GLY A 17 0.53 -9.80 4.78
C GLY A 17 -0.98 -9.81 4.50
N LYS A 18 -1.45 -8.95 3.59
CA LYS A 18 -2.87 -8.95 3.16
C LYS A 18 -3.25 -10.28 2.52
N ALA A 19 -2.45 -10.78 1.58
CA ALA A 19 -2.73 -12.06 0.94
C ALA A 19 -2.77 -13.23 1.94
N ARG A 20 -1.84 -13.25 2.90
CA ARG A 20 -1.83 -14.25 3.98
C ARG A 20 -3.02 -14.15 4.91
N LEU A 21 -3.48 -12.94 5.19
CA LEU A 21 -4.68 -12.72 6.01
C LEU A 21 -5.91 -13.30 5.32
N GLU A 22 -6.09 -13.04 4.03
CA GLU A 22 -7.21 -13.58 3.25
C GLU A 22 -7.17 -15.13 3.19
N ASP A 23 -5.98 -15.71 2.93
CA ASP A 23 -5.79 -17.16 2.96
C ASP A 23 -6.07 -17.76 4.35
N ALA A 24 -5.64 -17.10 5.42
CA ALA A 24 -5.89 -17.53 6.79
C ALA A 24 -7.39 -17.54 7.14
N ILE A 25 -8.13 -16.48 6.73
CA ILE A 25 -9.60 -16.41 6.91
C ILE A 25 -10.26 -17.57 6.19
N GLN A 26 -9.88 -17.81 4.93
CA GLN A 26 -10.41 -18.92 4.13
C GLN A 26 -10.13 -20.29 4.75
N ARG A 27 -8.89 -20.54 5.17
CA ARG A 27 -8.50 -21.82 5.80
C ARG A 27 -9.17 -22.05 7.15
N ALA A 28 -9.47 -20.98 7.87
CA ALA A 28 -10.21 -21.07 9.13
C ALA A 28 -11.70 -21.38 8.92
N GLY A 29 -12.18 -21.39 7.67
CA GLY A 29 -13.61 -21.60 7.34
C GLY A 29 -14.51 -20.44 7.79
N ILE A 30 -13.94 -19.27 7.99
CA ILE A 30 -14.69 -18.06 8.38
C ILE A 30 -15.25 -17.42 7.13
N ASP A 31 -16.57 -17.11 7.15
CA ASP A 31 -17.16 -16.33 6.06
C ASP A 31 -16.51 -14.94 6.00
N ARG A 32 -16.01 -14.57 4.82
CA ARG A 32 -15.36 -13.25 4.62
C ARG A 32 -16.29 -12.09 5.01
N ASN A 33 -17.59 -12.26 4.87
CA ASN A 33 -18.60 -11.27 5.26
C ASN A 33 -18.69 -11.07 6.80
N ASP A 34 -18.23 -12.04 7.58
CA ASP A 34 -18.19 -11.94 9.05
C ASP A 34 -16.90 -11.26 9.57
N VAL A 35 -16.02 -10.86 8.63
CA VAL A 35 -14.75 -10.19 8.96
C VAL A 35 -14.74 -8.78 8.42
N GLU A 36 -14.69 -7.82 9.33
CA GLU A 36 -14.42 -6.41 9.03
C GLU A 36 -12.90 -6.19 9.09
N ILE A 37 -12.31 -5.75 7.99
CA ILE A 37 -10.90 -5.30 7.98
C ILE A 37 -10.89 -3.77 7.99
N GLU A 38 -10.39 -3.20 9.07
CA GLU A 38 -10.12 -1.77 9.20
C GLU A 38 -8.69 -1.49 8.76
N TYR A 39 -8.53 -0.89 7.58
CA TYR A 39 -7.22 -0.48 7.11
C TYR A 39 -6.77 0.82 7.76
N LYS A 40 -5.55 0.82 8.29
CA LYS A 40 -4.86 2.00 8.81
C LYS A 40 -3.57 2.24 8.06
N THR A 41 -3.20 3.50 7.93
CA THR A 41 -2.05 3.92 7.13
C THR A 41 -0.82 4.11 8.02
N LEU A 42 0.35 3.68 7.50
CA LEU A 42 1.64 3.88 8.16
C LEU A 42 2.70 4.05 7.08
N GLU A 43 3.05 5.30 6.75
CA GLU A 43 4.03 5.55 5.69
C GLU A 43 5.38 4.90 6.01
N TYR A 44 5.85 4.09 5.08
CA TYR A 44 7.15 3.44 5.14
C TYR A 44 8.30 4.44 5.17
N ASP A 45 8.15 5.56 4.45
CA ASP A 45 9.09 6.68 4.44
C ASP A 45 8.36 8.01 4.21
N LYS A 46 8.10 8.75 5.29
CA LYS A 46 7.45 10.08 5.25
C LYS A 46 8.25 11.11 4.43
N ASN A 47 9.56 10.88 4.24
CA ASN A 47 10.45 11.77 3.51
C ASN A 47 10.76 11.28 2.08
N ALA A 48 10.05 10.25 1.60
CA ALA A 48 10.23 9.79 0.24
C ALA A 48 9.94 10.92 -0.77
N PRO A 49 10.76 11.05 -1.83
CA PRO A 49 10.57 12.09 -2.82
C PRO A 49 9.28 11.85 -3.62
N LYS A 50 8.65 12.95 -4.09
CA LYS A 50 7.50 12.88 -5.00
C LYS A 50 7.87 12.43 -6.40
N GLU A 51 9.13 12.63 -6.81
CA GLU A 51 9.64 12.21 -8.10
C GLU A 51 10.54 10.99 -7.94
N TYR A 52 10.52 10.09 -8.92
CA TYR A 52 11.41 8.93 -8.94
C TYR A 52 12.86 9.38 -9.14
N VAL A 53 13.71 9.12 -8.17
CA VAL A 53 15.11 9.57 -8.15
C VAL A 53 16.13 8.44 -8.09
N ASP A 54 15.78 7.29 -7.53
CA ASP A 54 16.70 6.18 -7.32
C ASP A 54 16.01 4.82 -7.54
N ASP A 55 16.74 3.83 -8.02
CA ASP A 55 16.22 2.47 -8.14
C ASP A 55 15.98 1.83 -6.75
N ALA A 56 15.07 0.86 -6.71
CA ALA A 56 14.66 0.18 -5.48
C ALA A 56 15.84 -0.46 -4.74
N VAL A 57 16.83 -0.97 -5.47
CA VAL A 57 18.02 -1.59 -4.85
C VAL A 57 18.83 -0.57 -4.07
N LYS A 58 19.04 0.64 -4.63
CA LYS A 58 19.75 1.71 -3.95
C LYS A 58 19.02 2.17 -2.69
N ILE A 59 17.67 2.28 -2.75
CA ILE A 59 16.86 2.65 -1.60
C ILE A 59 16.99 1.61 -0.49
N VAL A 60 16.88 0.32 -0.82
CA VAL A 60 17.07 -0.78 0.13
C VAL A 60 18.48 -0.80 0.71
N CYS A 61 19.52 -0.54 -0.12
CA CYS A 61 20.89 -0.42 0.36
C CYS A 61 21.03 0.67 1.42
N LYS A 62 20.49 1.87 1.13
CA LYS A 62 20.57 3.03 2.05
C LYS A 62 19.82 2.75 3.36
N ARG A 63 18.60 2.17 3.27
CA ARG A 63 17.73 1.98 4.41
C ARG A 63 18.19 0.89 5.37
N TYR A 64 18.70 -0.22 4.84
CA TYR A 64 19.08 -1.40 5.64
C TYR A 64 20.59 -1.62 5.73
N TYR A 65 21.39 -0.67 5.25
CA TYR A 65 22.86 -0.77 5.25
C TYR A 65 23.39 -2.01 4.54
N TYR A 66 22.68 -2.48 3.51
CA TYR A 66 23.13 -3.59 2.68
C TYR A 66 24.09 -3.13 1.58
N GLY A 67 25.05 -3.97 1.24
CA GLY A 67 25.70 -3.84 -0.07
C GLY A 67 24.74 -4.24 -1.20
N PRO A 68 25.02 -3.82 -2.47
CA PRO A 68 24.09 -4.07 -3.59
C PRO A 68 23.69 -5.53 -3.79
N THR A 69 24.64 -6.46 -3.61
CA THR A 69 24.36 -7.91 -3.71
C THR A 69 23.41 -8.38 -2.60
N GLY A 70 23.66 -7.96 -1.35
CA GLY A 70 22.80 -8.30 -0.22
C GLY A 70 21.39 -7.74 -0.37
N ALA A 71 21.25 -6.50 -0.83
CA ALA A 71 19.96 -5.88 -1.12
C ALA A 71 19.19 -6.67 -2.17
N LYS A 72 19.81 -6.99 -3.32
CA LYS A 72 19.18 -7.79 -4.39
C LYS A 72 18.72 -9.17 -3.89
N MET A 73 19.54 -9.85 -3.08
CA MET A 73 19.20 -11.15 -2.51
C MET A 73 18.01 -11.04 -1.54
N ALA A 74 17.99 -10.03 -0.68
CA ALA A 74 16.88 -9.79 0.24
C ALA A 74 15.57 -9.48 -0.51
N MET A 75 15.63 -8.59 -1.50
CA MET A 75 14.48 -8.23 -2.32
C MET A 75 13.95 -9.43 -3.13
N LYS A 76 14.86 -10.22 -3.73
CA LYS A 76 14.47 -11.45 -4.42
C LYS A 76 13.76 -12.42 -3.48
N ARG A 77 14.26 -12.63 -2.27
CA ARG A 77 13.61 -13.50 -1.28
C ARG A 77 12.19 -13.02 -0.95
N ILE A 78 11.99 -11.71 -0.82
CA ILE A 78 10.66 -11.14 -0.59
C ILE A 78 9.74 -11.36 -1.80
N SER A 79 10.26 -11.18 -3.02
CA SER A 79 9.50 -11.52 -4.25
C SER A 79 9.13 -13.01 -4.30
N ASP A 80 10.04 -13.89 -3.90
CA ASP A 80 9.77 -15.32 -3.85
C ASP A 80 8.69 -15.65 -2.78
N TRP A 81 8.67 -14.97 -1.64
CA TRP A 81 7.57 -15.09 -0.66
C TRP A 81 6.23 -14.65 -1.25
N GLY A 82 6.20 -13.54 -2.01
CA GLY A 82 4.97 -13.12 -2.70
C GLY A 82 4.45 -14.19 -3.67
N LYS A 83 5.34 -14.87 -4.40
CA LYS A 83 4.95 -15.95 -5.30
C LYS A 83 4.27 -17.12 -4.60
N PHE A 84 4.68 -17.47 -3.37
CA PHE A 84 3.99 -18.51 -2.59
C PHE A 84 2.55 -18.12 -2.23
N GLU A 85 2.27 -16.82 -2.17
CA GLU A 85 0.93 -16.27 -1.93
C GLU A 85 0.19 -15.94 -3.24
N GLY A 86 0.71 -16.37 -4.40
CA GLY A 86 0.11 -16.12 -5.71
C GLY A 86 0.28 -14.67 -6.22
N LEU A 87 1.16 -13.88 -5.60
CA LEU A 87 1.41 -12.49 -5.97
C LEU A 87 2.57 -12.38 -6.97
N GLU A 88 2.44 -11.45 -7.92
CA GLU A 88 3.54 -11.03 -8.79
C GLU A 88 4.19 -9.76 -8.21
N LEU A 89 5.31 -9.94 -7.49
CA LEU A 89 6.11 -8.85 -6.94
C LEU A 89 7.35 -8.59 -7.79
N ASN A 90 7.31 -7.55 -8.60
CA ASN A 90 8.44 -7.03 -9.36
C ASN A 90 9.27 -6.05 -8.50
N TYR A 91 9.66 -6.50 -7.28
CA TYR A 91 10.22 -5.64 -6.23
C TYR A 91 11.55 -5.00 -6.62
N LEU A 92 12.39 -5.70 -7.40
CA LEU A 92 13.70 -5.18 -7.84
C LEU A 92 13.59 -3.96 -8.76
N THR A 93 12.47 -3.80 -9.43
CA THR A 93 12.21 -2.72 -10.39
C THR A 93 11.15 -1.74 -9.91
N ALA A 94 10.69 -1.88 -8.67
CA ALA A 94 9.70 -0.98 -8.06
C ALA A 94 10.19 0.48 -8.07
N ARG A 95 9.29 1.40 -8.38
CA ARG A 95 9.58 2.83 -8.53
C ARG A 95 9.14 3.58 -7.26
N TYR A 96 10.02 3.63 -6.28
CA TYR A 96 9.73 4.26 -4.99
C TYR A 96 9.55 5.75 -5.10
N THR A 97 8.37 6.20 -4.71
CA THR A 97 8.02 7.59 -4.52
C THR A 97 7.19 7.74 -3.24
N ASN A 98 6.85 8.96 -2.87
CA ASN A 98 5.99 9.23 -1.72
C ASN A 98 4.62 8.55 -1.89
N SER A 99 4.08 7.97 -0.81
CA SER A 99 2.81 7.24 -0.78
C SER A 99 1.67 7.99 -0.06
N LEU A 100 1.91 9.22 0.42
CA LEU A 100 0.92 9.97 1.20
C LEU A 100 -0.41 10.12 0.46
N ASP A 101 -0.38 10.49 -0.80
CA ASP A 101 -1.61 10.74 -1.57
C ASP A 101 -2.40 9.43 -1.82
N ALA A 102 -1.72 8.30 -2.03
CA ALA A 102 -2.38 6.99 -2.08
C ALA A 102 -3.03 6.63 -0.73
N ASN A 103 -2.35 6.91 0.38
CA ASN A 103 -2.88 6.71 1.73
C ASN A 103 -4.09 7.63 2.02
N ARG A 104 -4.08 8.88 1.55
CA ARG A 104 -5.22 9.82 1.64
C ARG A 104 -6.43 9.33 0.83
N LEU A 105 -6.21 8.77 -0.36
CA LEU A 105 -7.26 8.16 -1.17
C LEU A 105 -7.85 6.90 -0.51
N LEU A 106 -7.06 6.14 0.26
CA LEU A 106 -7.60 5.07 1.10
C LEU A 106 -8.57 5.62 2.14
N LYS A 107 -8.26 6.73 2.79
CA LYS A 107 -9.18 7.40 3.74
C LYS A 107 -10.44 7.90 3.05
N LEU A 108 -10.32 8.46 1.84
CA LEU A 108 -11.49 8.81 1.03
C LEU A 108 -12.37 7.58 0.77
N ALA A 109 -11.81 6.45 0.33
CA ALA A 109 -12.58 5.23 0.08
C ALA A 109 -13.32 4.75 1.34
N GLN A 110 -12.63 4.71 2.47
CA GLN A 110 -13.24 4.33 3.76
C GLN A 110 -14.37 5.28 4.19
N SER A 111 -14.24 6.60 3.92
CA SER A 111 -15.26 7.59 4.23
C SER A 111 -16.58 7.38 3.46
N LYS A 112 -16.54 6.66 2.33
CA LYS A 112 -17.74 6.31 1.54
C LYS A 112 -18.52 5.14 2.13
N GLY A 113 -17.93 4.38 3.05
CA GLY A 113 -18.61 3.26 3.73
C GLY A 113 -18.82 2.01 2.87
N ASP A 114 -18.23 1.95 1.67
CA ASP A 114 -18.28 0.77 0.80
C ASP A 114 -16.98 -0.03 0.94
N SER A 115 -17.05 -1.15 1.64
CA SER A 115 -15.90 -2.03 1.87
C SER A 115 -15.36 -2.64 0.57
N ASN A 116 -16.20 -2.89 -0.43
CA ASN A 116 -15.77 -3.45 -1.71
C ASN A 116 -14.94 -2.43 -2.52
N VAL A 117 -15.33 -1.15 -2.48
CA VAL A 117 -14.52 -0.06 -3.08
C VAL A 117 -13.17 0.05 -2.37
N THR A 118 -13.17 0.00 -1.04
CA THR A 118 -11.95 0.05 -0.23
C THR A 118 -11.00 -1.11 -0.55
N GLU A 119 -11.51 -2.35 -0.61
CA GLU A 119 -10.71 -3.54 -0.96
C GLU A 119 -10.12 -3.44 -2.37
N LYS A 120 -10.93 -3.06 -3.37
CA LYS A 120 -10.45 -2.86 -4.74
C LYS A 120 -9.37 -1.79 -4.84
N LEU A 121 -9.49 -0.71 -4.07
CA LEU A 121 -8.49 0.34 -4.03
C LEU A 121 -7.18 -0.16 -3.44
N VAL A 122 -7.24 -0.89 -2.32
CA VAL A 122 -6.07 -1.47 -1.66
C VAL A 122 -5.35 -2.43 -2.60
N ASP A 123 -6.07 -3.35 -3.24
CA ASP A 123 -5.49 -4.29 -4.20
C ASP A 123 -4.94 -3.57 -5.44
N GLY A 124 -5.64 -2.55 -5.91
CA GLY A 124 -5.24 -1.74 -7.05
C GLY A 124 -3.91 -1.01 -6.82
N PHE A 125 -3.73 -0.36 -5.68
CA PHE A 125 -2.48 0.34 -5.37
C PHE A 125 -1.31 -0.63 -5.14
N PHE A 126 -1.51 -1.75 -4.45
CA PHE A 126 -0.46 -2.77 -4.32
C PHE A 126 -0.04 -3.32 -5.68
N LYS A 127 -1.01 -3.63 -6.54
CA LYS A 127 -0.73 -4.10 -7.90
C LYS A 127 0.00 -3.04 -8.72
N ALA A 128 -0.47 -1.80 -8.72
CA ALA A 128 0.16 -0.70 -9.44
C ALA A 128 1.63 -0.55 -9.05
N PHE A 129 1.96 -0.58 -7.76
CA PHE A 129 3.33 -0.40 -7.30
C PHE A 129 4.19 -1.65 -7.50
N PHE A 130 3.75 -2.83 -7.05
CA PHE A 130 4.61 -4.03 -7.02
C PHE A 130 4.56 -4.85 -8.29
N THR A 131 3.45 -4.90 -9.00
CA THR A 131 3.30 -5.70 -10.22
C THR A 131 3.58 -4.86 -11.46
N ASP A 132 2.94 -3.69 -11.56
CA ASP A 132 3.01 -2.84 -12.74
C ASP A 132 4.17 -1.83 -12.67
N ASN A 133 4.83 -1.70 -11.51
CA ASN A 133 5.93 -0.78 -11.20
C ASN A 133 5.61 0.70 -11.56
N LEU A 134 4.41 1.14 -11.23
CA LEU A 134 3.97 2.52 -11.39
C LEU A 134 4.34 3.37 -10.16
N GLU A 135 4.47 4.68 -10.36
CA GLU A 135 4.77 5.62 -9.29
C GLU A 135 3.49 6.04 -8.56
N LEU A 136 3.43 5.81 -7.24
CA LEU A 136 2.26 6.20 -6.42
C LEU A 136 2.23 7.69 -6.05
N SER A 137 3.13 8.49 -6.58
CA SER A 137 3.06 9.96 -6.57
C SER A 137 2.60 10.54 -7.91
N ASP A 138 2.47 9.71 -8.97
CA ASP A 138 1.92 10.17 -10.25
C ASP A 138 0.41 10.34 -10.12
N ARG A 139 -0.06 11.58 -10.28
CA ARG A 139 -1.48 11.93 -10.22
C ARG A 139 -2.36 11.09 -11.14
N ASN A 140 -1.89 10.79 -12.35
CA ASN A 140 -2.67 10.02 -13.32
C ASN A 140 -2.80 8.56 -12.88
N VAL A 141 -1.76 7.98 -12.29
CA VAL A 141 -1.79 6.63 -11.70
C VAL A 141 -2.79 6.59 -10.55
N LEU A 142 -2.74 7.57 -9.64
CA LEU A 142 -3.65 7.66 -8.50
C LEU A 142 -5.11 7.75 -8.94
N ILE A 143 -5.41 8.62 -9.92
CA ILE A 143 -6.77 8.79 -10.47
C ILE A 143 -7.24 7.50 -11.13
N ASP A 144 -6.44 6.91 -12.02
CA ASP A 144 -6.80 5.69 -12.76
C ASP A 144 -7.12 4.51 -11.83
N VAL A 145 -6.28 4.26 -10.83
CA VAL A 145 -6.50 3.19 -9.85
C VAL A 145 -7.75 3.46 -9.02
N ALA A 146 -7.93 4.69 -8.55
CA ALA A 146 -9.05 5.05 -7.69
C ALA A 146 -10.41 5.03 -8.43
N GLU A 147 -10.45 5.48 -9.69
CA GLU A 147 -11.65 5.37 -10.54
C GLU A 147 -11.99 3.90 -10.82
N LYS A 148 -11.01 3.06 -11.13
CA LYS A 148 -11.21 1.61 -11.33
C LYS A 148 -11.72 0.90 -10.08
N ALA A 149 -11.36 1.38 -8.90
CA ALA A 149 -11.88 0.88 -7.64
C ALA A 149 -13.36 1.28 -7.42
N GLY A 150 -13.84 2.35 -8.06
CA GLY A 150 -15.21 2.84 -7.97
C GLY A 150 -15.36 4.20 -7.29
N LEU A 151 -14.27 4.91 -7.02
CA LEU A 151 -14.34 6.27 -6.50
C LEU A 151 -14.72 7.27 -7.59
N ASN A 152 -15.42 8.33 -7.20
CA ASN A 152 -15.79 9.40 -8.11
C ASN A 152 -14.59 10.29 -8.42
N LYS A 153 -14.35 10.59 -9.71
CA LYS A 153 -13.22 11.40 -10.16
C LYS A 153 -13.13 12.76 -9.49
N ALA A 154 -14.26 13.46 -9.35
CA ALA A 154 -14.27 14.78 -8.73
C ALA A 154 -13.87 14.74 -7.24
N ASP A 155 -14.25 13.68 -6.52
CA ASP A 155 -13.82 13.48 -5.13
C ASP A 155 -12.32 13.18 -5.04
N ILE A 156 -11.80 12.35 -5.96
CA ILE A 156 -10.38 12.04 -6.06
C ILE A 156 -9.57 13.30 -6.32
N GLU A 157 -9.94 14.08 -7.34
CA GLU A 157 -9.27 15.33 -7.70
C GLU A 157 -9.31 16.34 -6.55
N LYS A 158 -10.44 16.46 -5.85
CA LYS A 158 -10.59 17.32 -4.66
C LYS A 158 -9.59 16.95 -3.56
N VAL A 159 -9.41 15.66 -3.29
CA VAL A 159 -8.41 15.19 -2.30
C VAL A 159 -7.01 15.53 -2.77
N LEU A 160 -6.67 15.26 -4.03
CA LEU A 160 -5.33 15.51 -4.58
C LEU A 160 -4.99 17.02 -4.69
N ASP A 161 -5.99 17.89 -4.81
CA ASP A 161 -5.83 19.35 -4.89
C ASP A 161 -5.87 20.06 -3.53
N SER A 162 -5.99 19.31 -2.43
CA SER A 162 -6.09 19.82 -1.07
C SER A 162 -5.23 19.02 -0.10
N ASN A 163 -5.36 19.29 1.21
CA ASN A 163 -4.78 18.46 2.28
C ASN A 163 -5.86 17.58 2.96
N GLU A 164 -7.00 17.35 2.28
CA GLU A 164 -8.09 16.51 2.82
C GLU A 164 -7.57 15.10 3.13
N PHE A 165 -7.96 14.54 4.27
CA PHE A 165 -7.53 13.24 4.82
C PHE A 165 -6.05 13.14 5.25
N GLU A 166 -5.24 14.19 5.17
CA GLU A 166 -3.86 14.10 5.70
C GLU A 166 -3.86 13.94 7.22
N ALA A 167 -4.74 14.64 7.93
CA ALA A 167 -4.85 14.54 9.39
C ALA A 167 -5.22 13.12 9.84
N GLU A 168 -6.08 12.42 9.10
CA GLU A 168 -6.47 11.03 9.37
C GLU A 168 -5.32 10.06 9.13
N VAL A 169 -4.50 10.28 8.09
CA VAL A 169 -3.27 9.51 7.87
C VAL A 169 -2.32 9.70 9.06
N ARG A 170 -2.08 10.95 9.48
CA ARG A 170 -1.21 11.25 10.63
C ARG A 170 -1.75 10.68 11.95
N ALA A 171 -3.08 10.65 12.12
CA ALA A 171 -3.70 10.03 13.30
C ALA A 171 -3.46 8.52 13.36
N ASP A 172 -3.57 7.81 12.24
CA ASP A 172 -3.25 6.38 12.18
C ASP A 172 -1.79 6.10 12.54
N GLU A 173 -0.86 6.90 12.01
CA GLU A 173 0.58 6.78 12.31
C GLU A 173 0.87 7.00 13.80
N ALA A 174 0.28 8.06 14.39
CA ALA A 174 0.44 8.34 15.81
C ALA A 174 -0.14 7.20 16.68
N GLU A 175 -1.25 6.60 16.25
CA GLU A 175 -1.80 5.43 16.94
C GLU A 175 -0.87 4.23 16.86
N ALA A 176 -0.25 3.96 15.69
CA ALA A 176 0.71 2.87 15.55
C ALA A 176 1.93 3.07 16.47
N GLU A 177 2.51 4.28 16.47
CA GLU A 177 3.64 4.65 17.33
C GLU A 177 3.32 4.49 18.83
N SER A 178 2.06 4.71 19.23
CA SER A 178 1.64 4.57 20.65
C SER A 178 1.53 3.13 21.12
N LYS A 179 1.58 2.14 20.21
CA LYS A 179 1.42 0.71 20.51
C LYS A 179 2.74 -0.06 20.49
N GLU A 180 3.84 0.59 20.12
CA GLU A 180 5.20 0.05 20.20
C GLU A 180 5.76 0.19 21.63
#